data_45fb609d49fee9a740e9ff98a667edc2
#
_entry.id   45fb609d49fee9a740e9ff98a667edc2
#
_cell.length_a   1.000
_cell.length_b   1.000
_cell.length_c   1.000
_cell.angle_alpha   90.00
_cell.angle_beta   90.00
_cell.angle_gamma   90.00
#
_symmetry.space_group_name_H-M   'P 1'
#
loop_
_entity.id
_entity.type
_entity.pdbx_description
1 polymer ?
#
loop_
_entity_poly.entity_id
_entity_poly.type
_entity_poly.pdbx_seq_one_letter_code
_entity_poly.pdbx_strand_id
1 'polypeptide(L)'
;LQARGVSKVILTAPGKGALKNIVYGVNHADISADDRIITAASCTTNAIAPALKAVDEQFGIVSGHVETVHAYTNDQNLIDNFHKANRRGRSAPLNMVLTETGAASAVAKVLPSMAGKLTGNAIRVPVPDVSMAILHLTLKRPTSVEEVNEFMRWASLHSPLSRQIDYTSSPEVVSSDFVGSRAACIHDAQATIVQRLFEALGDRIVVGQRALNAEHFGDIAREEASRHLAEGERAYRLLAEARAASDALGQSRQAMQSENSRLDARLREMEA
;
A
#
# COMPACT_ATOMS: atom_id res chain seq x y z
N LEU A 1 10.90 3.99 36.59
CA LEU A 1 12.19 3.45 36.18
C LEU A 1 13.33 4.40 36.57
N GLN A 2 13.24 5.70 36.29
CA GLN A 2 14.27 6.70 36.66
C GLN A 2 14.50 6.76 38.16
N ALA A 3 13.45 6.68 38.96
CA ALA A 3 13.58 6.63 40.44
C ALA A 3 14.37 5.40 40.95
N ARG A 4 14.65 4.43 40.10
CA ARG A 4 15.45 3.23 40.38
C ARG A 4 16.86 3.28 39.74
N GLY A 5 17.35 4.45 39.39
CA GLY A 5 18.71 4.65 38.85
C GLY A 5 18.86 4.42 37.36
N VAL A 6 17.78 4.23 36.62
CA VAL A 6 17.83 4.10 35.16
C VAL A 6 18.09 5.47 34.54
N SER A 7 19.20 5.62 33.82
CA SER A 7 19.63 6.89 33.22
C SER A 7 18.82 7.27 31.99
N LYS A 8 18.49 6.30 31.12
CA LYS A 8 17.69 6.49 29.91
C LYS A 8 16.64 5.40 29.76
N VAL A 9 15.49 5.77 29.21
CA VAL A 9 14.43 4.84 28.83
C VAL A 9 14.20 4.95 27.33
N ILE A 10 14.18 3.82 26.64
CA ILE A 10 13.86 3.74 25.21
C ILE A 10 12.48 3.11 25.07
N LEU A 11 11.53 3.86 24.54
CA LEU A 11 10.22 3.35 24.18
C LEU A 11 10.31 2.72 22.78
N THR A 12 10.07 1.42 22.67
CA THR A 12 10.09 0.67 21.40
C THR A 12 8.75 0.79 20.65
N ALA A 13 8.20 2.01 20.59
CA ALA A 13 6.95 2.34 19.93
C ALA A 13 6.97 3.84 19.57
N PRO A 14 6.07 4.31 18.67
CA PRO A 14 5.97 5.72 18.32
C PRO A 14 5.68 6.59 19.55
N GLY A 15 6.51 7.59 19.79
CA GLY A 15 6.30 8.57 20.86
C GLY A 15 5.26 9.61 20.49
N LYS A 16 4.48 10.04 21.49
CA LYS A 16 3.53 11.15 21.37
C LYS A 16 4.15 12.44 21.93
N GLY A 17 3.64 13.57 21.45
CA GLY A 17 4.07 14.89 21.92
C GLY A 17 5.52 15.21 21.56
N ALA A 18 6.27 15.77 22.49
CA ALA A 18 7.64 16.27 22.33
C ALA A 18 8.74 15.19 22.45
N LEU A 19 8.36 13.91 22.59
CA LEU A 19 9.36 12.84 22.69
C LEU A 19 10.14 12.72 21.38
N LYS A 20 11.47 12.68 21.48
CA LYS A 20 12.34 12.47 20.33
C LYS A 20 12.13 11.06 19.76
N ASN A 21 11.76 11.01 18.51
CA ASN A 21 11.73 9.76 17.72
C ASN A 21 13.12 9.61 17.09
N ILE A 22 13.76 8.49 17.33
CA ILE A 22 15.11 8.20 16.86
C ILE A 22 15.07 7.02 15.90
N VAL A 23 15.68 7.20 14.75
CA VAL A 23 15.99 6.14 13.78
C VAL A 23 17.51 6.08 13.64
N TYR A 24 18.08 4.93 13.96
CA TYR A 24 19.52 4.72 13.87
C TYR A 24 19.99 4.92 12.41
N GLY A 25 21.15 5.55 12.25
CA GLY A 25 21.67 5.91 10.93
C GLY A 25 21.08 7.19 10.35
N VAL A 26 19.87 7.59 10.78
CA VAL A 26 19.20 8.81 10.26
C VAL A 26 19.43 10.00 11.18
N ASN A 27 18.99 9.93 12.42
CA ASN A 27 19.07 11.03 13.37
C ASN A 27 19.55 10.61 14.77
N HIS A 28 20.24 9.49 14.89
CA HIS A 28 20.73 9.01 16.19
C HIS A 28 21.77 9.94 16.85
N ALA A 29 22.42 10.79 16.06
CA ALA A 29 23.34 11.82 16.55
C ALA A 29 22.62 12.93 17.35
N ASP A 30 21.30 13.07 17.21
CA ASP A 30 20.51 14.05 17.95
C ASP A 30 20.28 13.65 19.42
N ILE A 31 20.69 12.44 19.83
CA ILE A 31 20.56 11.97 21.20
C ILE A 31 21.58 12.74 22.08
N SER A 32 21.07 13.47 23.06
CA SER A 32 21.87 14.18 24.03
C SER A 32 21.97 13.45 25.39
N ALA A 33 22.89 13.89 26.25
CA ALA A 33 23.00 13.40 27.62
C ALA A 33 21.70 13.64 28.42
N ASP A 34 21.04 14.76 28.16
CA ASP A 34 19.83 15.19 28.86
C ASP A 34 18.57 14.47 28.46
N ASP A 35 18.58 13.75 27.33
CA ASP A 35 17.43 12.95 26.89
C ASP A 35 17.22 11.77 27.84
N ARG A 36 16.20 11.87 28.69
CA ARG A 36 15.85 10.84 29.67
C ARG A 36 14.95 9.75 29.05
N ILE A 37 14.08 10.15 28.14
CA ILE A 37 13.14 9.26 27.45
C ILE A 37 13.23 9.57 25.95
N ILE A 38 13.54 8.58 25.16
CA ILE A 38 13.52 8.63 23.69
C ILE A 38 12.65 7.49 23.16
N THR A 39 12.24 7.60 21.90
CA THR A 39 11.48 6.53 21.25
C THR A 39 12.25 5.99 20.05
N ALA A 40 12.12 4.70 19.80
CA ALA A 40 12.65 4.05 18.61
C ALA A 40 11.75 4.23 17.36
N ALA A 41 10.83 5.21 17.39
CA ALA A 41 9.87 5.49 16.33
C ALA A 41 8.95 4.29 16.00
N SER A 42 8.32 4.30 14.82
CA SER A 42 7.48 3.19 14.35
C SER A 42 8.26 2.25 13.43
N CYS A 43 7.77 1.01 13.27
CA CYS A 43 8.31 0.06 12.31
C CYS A 43 8.40 0.65 10.90
N THR A 44 7.31 1.26 10.42
CA THR A 44 7.27 1.92 9.10
C THR A 44 8.30 3.05 9.00
N THR A 45 8.41 3.90 10.05
CA THR A 45 9.40 5.00 10.03
C THR A 45 10.83 4.46 9.97
N ASN A 46 11.15 3.39 10.71
CA ASN A 46 12.45 2.73 10.64
C ASN A 46 12.75 2.13 9.27
N ALA A 47 11.74 1.56 8.61
CA ALA A 47 11.90 0.98 7.29
C ALA A 47 12.14 2.05 6.20
N ILE A 48 11.34 3.11 6.19
CA ILE A 48 11.37 4.05 5.05
C ILE A 48 12.35 5.23 5.24
N ALA A 49 12.63 5.67 6.46
CA ALA A 49 13.49 6.84 6.67
C ALA A 49 14.94 6.64 6.20
N PRO A 50 15.60 5.48 6.42
CA PRO A 50 16.93 5.24 5.84
C PRO A 50 16.94 5.25 4.31
N ALA A 51 15.95 4.61 3.67
CA ALA A 51 15.84 4.59 2.21
C ALA A 51 15.57 5.99 1.64
N LEU A 52 14.65 6.75 2.23
CA LEU A 52 14.36 8.12 1.84
C LEU A 52 15.57 9.05 2.03
N LYS A 53 16.33 8.89 3.13
CA LYS A 53 17.56 9.64 3.36
C LYS A 53 18.59 9.37 2.27
N ALA A 54 18.84 8.10 1.95
CA ALA A 54 19.78 7.70 0.91
C ALA A 54 19.38 8.29 -0.46
N VAL A 55 18.10 8.14 -0.84
CA VAL A 55 17.59 8.65 -2.12
C VAL A 55 17.58 10.19 -2.17
N ASP A 56 17.20 10.88 -1.07
CA ASP A 56 17.19 12.34 -1.02
C ASP A 56 18.60 12.93 -1.13
N GLU A 57 19.59 12.34 -0.45
CA GLU A 57 20.98 12.77 -0.52
C GLU A 57 21.59 12.58 -1.91
N GLN A 58 21.26 11.52 -2.62
CA GLN A 58 21.82 11.20 -3.92
C GLN A 58 21.07 11.87 -5.09
N PHE A 59 19.75 11.85 -5.08
CA PHE A 59 18.92 12.25 -6.21
C PHE A 59 18.07 13.48 -5.94
N GLY A 60 17.87 13.83 -4.66
CA GLY A 60 16.98 14.89 -4.21
C GLY A 60 15.51 14.50 -4.39
N ILE A 61 14.71 14.54 -3.31
CA ILE A 61 13.28 14.28 -3.35
C ILE A 61 12.52 15.61 -3.40
N VAL A 62 11.68 15.77 -4.42
CA VAL A 62 10.76 16.91 -4.55
C VAL A 62 9.47 16.65 -3.79
N SER A 63 8.84 15.51 -4.06
CA SER A 63 7.59 15.05 -3.44
C SER A 63 7.49 13.53 -3.52
N GLY A 64 6.54 12.96 -2.78
CA GLY A 64 6.30 11.53 -2.87
C GLY A 64 5.03 11.07 -2.18
N HIS A 65 4.71 9.82 -2.43
CA HIS A 65 3.65 9.08 -1.76
C HIS A 65 4.20 7.77 -1.23
N VAL A 66 3.87 7.46 0.02
CA VAL A 66 4.24 6.22 0.69
C VAL A 66 3.00 5.36 0.84
N GLU A 67 2.96 4.27 0.11
CA GLU A 67 1.96 3.23 0.32
C GLU A 67 2.57 2.06 1.07
N THR A 68 1.91 1.59 2.12
CA THR A 68 2.39 0.44 2.89
C THR A 68 1.40 -0.71 2.82
N VAL A 69 1.86 -1.85 2.32
CA VAL A 69 1.19 -3.14 2.47
C VAL A 69 1.72 -3.75 3.76
N HIS A 70 0.93 -3.62 4.82
CA HIS A 70 1.42 -3.81 6.18
C HIS A 70 0.86 -5.08 6.82
N ALA A 71 1.73 -5.88 7.39
CA ALA A 71 1.34 -7.00 8.24
C ALA A 71 0.35 -6.55 9.33
N TYR A 72 -0.59 -7.40 9.71
CA TYR A 72 -1.50 -7.07 10.79
C TYR A 72 -0.76 -6.92 12.13
N THR A 73 -1.28 -6.10 13.00
CA THR A 73 -0.70 -5.84 14.33
C THR A 73 -1.78 -5.97 15.39
N ASN A 74 -1.35 -5.97 16.66
CA ASN A 74 -2.26 -6.01 17.81
C ASN A 74 -3.27 -4.84 17.90
N ASP A 75 -3.15 -3.85 17.03
CA ASP A 75 -4.12 -2.75 16.88
C ASP A 75 -5.33 -3.15 16.01
N GLN A 76 -5.41 -4.39 15.53
CA GLN A 76 -6.53 -4.94 14.79
C GLN A 76 -7.16 -6.10 15.55
N ASN A 77 -8.49 -6.24 15.45
CA ASN A 77 -9.18 -7.38 16.04
C ASN A 77 -8.86 -8.66 15.25
N LEU A 78 -8.67 -9.77 15.95
CA LEU A 78 -8.49 -11.09 15.31
C LEU A 78 -9.82 -11.63 14.76
N ILE A 79 -10.91 -11.34 15.44
CA ILE A 79 -12.28 -11.63 15.01
C ILE A 79 -13.07 -10.32 14.92
N ASP A 80 -14.16 -10.32 14.17
CA ASP A 80 -15.02 -9.14 14.03
C ASP A 80 -15.52 -8.67 15.39
N ASN A 81 -15.18 -7.44 15.75
CA ASN A 81 -15.62 -6.80 16.98
C ASN A 81 -15.52 -5.27 16.85
N PHE A 82 -16.10 -4.55 17.82
CA PHE A 82 -16.01 -3.10 17.89
C PHE A 82 -14.55 -2.62 17.96
N HIS A 83 -14.25 -1.56 17.20
CA HIS A 83 -12.99 -0.85 17.25
C HIS A 83 -13.22 0.66 17.06
N LYS A 84 -12.48 1.49 17.79
CA LYS A 84 -12.60 2.96 17.71
C LYS A 84 -12.19 3.55 16.36
N ALA A 85 -11.31 2.87 15.63
CA ALA A 85 -10.93 3.25 14.26
C ALA A 85 -11.72 2.45 13.25
N ASN A 86 -12.20 3.13 12.19
CA ASN A 86 -12.96 2.49 11.11
C ASN A 86 -12.18 1.33 10.49
N ARG A 87 -12.88 0.25 10.16
CA ARG A 87 -12.38 -0.96 9.48
C ARG A 87 -11.45 -1.85 10.31
N ARG A 88 -10.74 -1.35 11.34
CA ARG A 88 -9.82 -2.15 12.16
C ARG A 88 -10.51 -3.14 13.10
N GLY A 89 -11.83 -3.05 13.23
CA GLY A 89 -12.65 -4.02 13.94
C GLY A 89 -12.94 -5.31 13.17
N ARG A 90 -12.63 -5.35 11.87
CA ARG A 90 -12.82 -6.54 11.05
C ARG A 90 -11.65 -7.50 11.24
N SER A 91 -11.96 -8.79 11.19
CA SER A 91 -11.00 -9.88 11.41
C SER A 91 -9.71 -9.69 10.57
N ALA A 92 -8.59 -9.47 11.26
CA ALA A 92 -7.30 -9.19 10.63
C ALA A 92 -6.78 -10.36 9.76
N PRO A 93 -6.92 -11.64 10.16
CA PRO A 93 -6.48 -12.78 9.34
C PRO A 93 -7.30 -13.00 8.07
N LEU A 94 -8.50 -12.39 7.95
CA LEU A 94 -9.43 -12.64 6.85
C LEU A 94 -9.63 -11.46 5.92
N ASN A 95 -9.11 -10.27 6.25
CA ASN A 95 -9.43 -9.06 5.51
C ASN A 95 -8.20 -8.22 5.17
N MET A 96 -8.20 -7.66 3.97
CA MET A 96 -7.39 -6.49 3.65
C MET A 96 -8.12 -5.24 4.15
N VAL A 97 -7.40 -4.37 4.87
CA VAL A 97 -7.98 -3.18 5.50
C VAL A 97 -7.23 -1.93 5.06
N LEU A 98 -7.90 -1.11 4.25
CA LEU A 98 -7.41 0.23 3.94
C LEU A 98 -7.54 1.11 5.19
N THR A 99 -6.46 1.75 5.61
CA THR A 99 -6.41 2.61 6.80
C THR A 99 -5.46 3.78 6.62
N GLU A 100 -5.66 4.79 7.42
CA GLU A 100 -4.73 5.92 7.49
C GLU A 100 -3.40 5.50 8.10
N THR A 101 -2.34 6.19 7.70
CA THR A 101 -1.01 6.06 8.28
C THR A 101 -0.44 7.43 8.63
N GLY A 102 0.18 7.51 9.80
CA GLY A 102 0.98 8.67 10.20
C GLY A 102 2.42 8.62 9.68
N ALA A 103 2.77 7.69 8.78
CA ALA A 103 4.14 7.46 8.34
C ALA A 103 4.79 8.71 7.72
N ALA A 104 4.09 9.41 6.84
CA ALA A 104 4.60 10.63 6.20
C ALA A 104 4.97 11.72 7.23
N SER A 105 4.09 12.01 8.19
CA SER A 105 4.37 12.97 9.25
C SER A 105 5.41 12.48 10.25
N ALA A 106 5.49 11.17 10.49
CA ALA A 106 6.48 10.59 11.38
C ALA A 106 7.88 10.62 10.78
N VAL A 107 8.03 10.43 9.47
CA VAL A 107 9.30 10.58 8.77
C VAL A 107 9.82 12.01 8.89
N ALA A 108 8.98 13.02 8.74
CA ALA A 108 9.40 14.42 8.87
C ALA A 108 9.98 14.76 10.26
N LYS A 109 9.64 14.01 11.32
CA LYS A 109 10.21 14.18 12.66
C LYS A 109 11.64 13.66 12.78
N VAL A 110 12.04 12.69 11.99
CA VAL A 110 13.38 12.06 12.02
C VAL A 110 14.24 12.49 10.83
N LEU A 111 13.60 12.94 9.75
CA LEU A 111 14.22 13.45 8.52
C LEU A 111 13.52 14.75 8.11
N PRO A 112 13.90 15.90 8.69
CA PRO A 112 13.20 17.18 8.46
C PRO A 112 13.17 17.63 7.01
N SER A 113 14.11 17.20 6.17
CA SER A 113 14.10 17.48 4.72
C SER A 113 12.87 16.94 4.00
N MET A 114 12.13 16.01 4.61
CA MET A 114 10.87 15.44 4.08
C MET A 114 9.62 16.17 4.54
N ALA A 115 9.74 17.22 5.34
CA ALA A 115 8.58 17.96 5.83
C ALA A 115 7.75 18.54 4.67
N GLY A 116 6.46 18.21 4.63
CA GLY A 116 5.53 18.67 3.59
C GLY A 116 5.68 18.02 2.22
N LYS A 117 6.66 17.13 2.02
CA LYS A 117 6.92 16.48 0.72
C LYS A 117 6.18 15.16 0.55
N LEU A 118 5.76 14.52 1.64
CA LEU A 118 5.22 13.16 1.60
C LEU A 118 3.75 13.11 1.97
N THR A 119 3.01 12.29 1.25
CA THR A 119 1.69 11.77 1.63
C THR A 119 1.78 10.26 1.86
N GLY A 120 0.74 9.64 2.41
CA GLY A 120 0.77 8.19 2.58
C GLY A 120 -0.55 7.58 3.04
N ASN A 121 -0.67 6.30 2.75
CA ASN A 121 -1.74 5.42 3.20
C ASN A 121 -1.19 4.05 3.60
N ALA A 122 -2.04 3.19 4.15
CA ALA A 122 -1.67 1.84 4.51
C ALA A 122 -2.79 0.86 4.18
N ILE A 123 -2.40 -0.30 3.67
CA ILE A 123 -3.27 -1.46 3.48
C ILE A 123 -2.78 -2.52 4.45
N ARG A 124 -3.61 -2.91 5.43
CA ARG A 124 -3.33 -4.06 6.29
C ARG A 124 -3.71 -5.34 5.55
N VAL A 125 -2.83 -6.32 5.61
CA VAL A 125 -3.01 -7.61 4.92
C VAL A 125 -2.92 -8.77 5.91
N PRO A 126 -3.50 -9.95 5.60
CA PRO A 126 -3.45 -11.14 6.45
C PRO A 126 -2.07 -11.81 6.47
N VAL A 127 -1.02 -11.04 6.73
CA VAL A 127 0.36 -11.51 6.83
C VAL A 127 0.87 -11.20 8.24
N PRO A 128 1.40 -12.18 8.98
CA PRO A 128 1.77 -11.99 10.38
C PRO A 128 3.06 -11.17 10.57
N ASP A 129 3.96 -11.21 9.61
CA ASP A 129 5.26 -10.52 9.70
C ASP A 129 5.71 -10.06 8.31
N VAL A 130 6.65 -9.13 8.29
CA VAL A 130 7.21 -8.43 7.12
C VAL A 130 6.16 -7.61 6.36
N SER A 131 6.36 -6.32 6.35
CA SER A 131 5.55 -5.35 5.58
C SER A 131 6.32 -4.89 4.35
N MET A 132 5.59 -4.45 3.31
CA MET A 132 6.18 -3.84 2.13
C MET A 132 5.84 -2.34 2.11
N ALA A 133 6.82 -1.50 1.80
CA ALA A 133 6.62 -0.09 1.53
C ALA A 133 6.87 0.20 0.05
N ILE A 134 5.91 0.84 -0.61
CA ILE A 134 6.01 1.30 -1.98
C ILE A 134 6.23 2.81 -1.92
N LEU A 135 7.35 3.27 -2.45
CA LEU A 135 7.74 4.67 -2.45
C LEU A 135 7.59 5.24 -3.86
N HIS A 136 6.56 6.05 -4.09
CA HIS A 136 6.42 6.81 -5.31
C HIS A 136 7.07 8.17 -5.11
N LEU A 137 8.23 8.40 -5.75
CA LEU A 137 9.04 9.58 -5.51
C LEU A 137 9.23 10.40 -6.79
N THR A 138 9.05 11.70 -6.69
CA THR A 138 9.50 12.66 -7.70
C THR A 138 10.87 13.15 -7.31
N LEU A 139 11.85 12.91 -8.16
CA LEU A 139 13.24 13.25 -7.92
C LEU A 139 13.63 14.55 -8.62
N LYS A 140 14.64 15.26 -8.08
CA LYS A 140 15.19 16.48 -8.69
C LYS A 140 16.09 16.17 -9.88
N ARG A 141 16.83 15.06 -9.81
CA ARG A 141 17.80 14.64 -10.81
C ARG A 141 17.25 13.46 -11.62
N PRO A 142 17.30 13.51 -12.95
CA PRO A 142 17.03 12.36 -13.81
C PRO A 142 17.91 11.17 -13.42
N THR A 143 17.35 9.97 -13.47
CA THR A 143 18.08 8.74 -13.14
C THR A 143 17.56 7.56 -13.96
N SER A 144 18.16 6.38 -13.82
CA SER A 144 17.70 5.13 -14.39
C SER A 144 17.47 4.07 -13.30
N VAL A 145 16.85 2.96 -13.67
CA VAL A 145 16.67 1.80 -12.77
C VAL A 145 18.04 1.29 -12.31
N GLU A 146 18.98 1.19 -13.23
CA GLU A 146 20.34 0.71 -12.99
C GLU A 146 21.05 1.62 -11.99
N GLU A 147 20.99 2.94 -12.20
CA GLU A 147 21.64 3.91 -11.32
C GLU A 147 21.07 3.90 -9.91
N VAL A 148 19.74 3.78 -9.77
CA VAL A 148 19.10 3.66 -8.44
C VAL A 148 19.53 2.37 -7.76
N ASN A 149 19.49 1.25 -8.46
CA ASN A 149 19.83 -0.05 -7.91
C ASN A 149 21.30 -0.17 -7.53
N GLU A 150 22.21 0.33 -8.36
CA GLU A 150 23.64 0.38 -8.05
C GLU A 150 23.92 1.24 -6.82
N PHE A 151 23.29 2.41 -6.74
CA PHE A 151 23.41 3.29 -5.59
C PHE A 151 22.86 2.64 -4.31
N MET A 152 21.68 2.03 -4.35
CA MET A 152 21.10 1.37 -3.19
C MET A 152 21.91 0.15 -2.75
N ARG A 153 22.48 -0.60 -3.70
CA ARG A 153 23.43 -1.67 -3.41
C ARG A 153 24.70 -1.14 -2.73
N TRP A 154 25.26 -0.07 -3.26
CA TRP A 154 26.42 0.58 -2.64
C TRP A 154 26.08 1.07 -1.22
N ALA A 155 24.92 1.70 -1.04
CA ALA A 155 24.46 2.21 0.25
C ALA A 155 24.29 1.09 1.30
N SER A 156 23.80 -0.08 0.89
CA SER A 156 23.65 -1.24 1.78
C SER A 156 24.98 -1.83 2.24
N LEU A 157 26.06 -1.63 1.48
CA LEU A 157 27.37 -2.23 1.77
C LEU A 157 28.35 -1.24 2.43
N HIS A 158 28.33 0.02 2.01
CA HIS A 158 29.43 0.97 2.26
C HIS A 158 29.03 2.27 2.96
N SER A 159 27.71 2.59 3.00
CA SER A 159 27.26 3.84 3.63
C SER A 159 27.10 3.69 5.15
N PRO A 160 26.98 4.80 5.88
CA PRO A 160 26.59 4.77 7.30
C PRO A 160 25.25 4.09 7.55
N LEU A 161 24.44 3.89 6.51
CA LEU A 161 23.14 3.22 6.56
C LEU A 161 23.22 1.69 6.32
N SER A 162 24.42 1.13 6.13
CA SER A 162 24.63 -0.30 5.84
C SER A 162 24.09 -1.27 6.90
N ARG A 163 23.87 -0.77 8.15
CA ARG A 163 23.19 -1.54 9.20
C ARG A 163 21.68 -1.44 9.18
N GLN A 164 21.14 -0.57 8.33
CA GLN A 164 19.70 -0.29 8.23
C GLN A 164 19.12 -0.74 6.90
N ILE A 165 19.91 -0.65 5.83
CA ILE A 165 19.49 -1.00 4.48
C ILE A 165 20.20 -2.28 4.05
N ASP A 166 19.44 -3.26 3.63
CA ASP A 166 19.91 -4.43 2.90
C ASP A 166 19.41 -4.38 1.45
N TYR A 167 19.86 -5.32 0.62
CA TYR A 167 19.62 -5.32 -0.82
C TYR A 167 19.37 -6.73 -1.32
N THR A 168 18.34 -6.89 -2.15
CA THR A 168 18.11 -8.12 -2.91
C THR A 168 17.95 -7.83 -4.39
N SER A 169 18.43 -8.75 -5.23
CA SER A 169 18.20 -8.77 -6.68
C SER A 169 17.56 -10.08 -7.14
N SER A 170 17.17 -10.93 -6.20
CA SER A 170 16.51 -12.18 -6.53
C SER A 170 15.09 -11.95 -7.01
N PRO A 171 14.67 -12.53 -8.14
CA PRO A 171 13.30 -12.41 -8.63
C PRO A 171 12.28 -13.31 -7.89
N GLU A 172 12.74 -14.18 -6.99
CA GLU A 172 11.93 -15.22 -6.37
C GLU A 172 11.54 -14.91 -4.91
N VAL A 173 12.09 -13.84 -4.32
CA VAL A 173 11.86 -13.52 -2.91
C VAL A 173 10.43 -13.07 -2.66
N VAL A 174 9.91 -13.49 -1.51
CA VAL A 174 8.62 -13.08 -0.95
C VAL A 174 8.77 -12.67 0.51
N SER A 175 7.73 -12.12 1.10
CA SER A 175 7.79 -11.57 2.47
C SER A 175 8.31 -12.56 3.52
N SER A 176 7.99 -13.84 3.41
CA SER A 176 8.43 -14.86 4.36
C SER A 176 9.94 -15.11 4.37
N ASP A 177 10.64 -14.81 3.26
CA ASP A 177 12.10 -14.99 3.16
C ASP A 177 12.87 -13.97 4.01
N PHE A 178 12.21 -12.88 4.38
CA PHE A 178 12.80 -11.80 5.18
C PHE A 178 12.46 -11.88 6.66
N VAL A 179 11.68 -12.87 7.09
CA VAL A 179 11.38 -13.07 8.51
C VAL A 179 12.67 -13.33 9.30
N GLY A 180 12.90 -12.54 10.35
CA GLY A 180 14.11 -12.60 11.16
C GLY A 180 15.29 -11.79 10.62
N SER A 181 15.16 -11.08 9.49
CA SER A 181 16.17 -10.12 9.04
C SER A 181 16.40 -9.05 10.10
N ARG A 182 17.67 -8.60 10.23
CA ARG A 182 18.07 -7.52 11.13
C ARG A 182 18.08 -6.14 10.47
N ALA A 183 17.96 -6.08 9.15
CA ALA A 183 17.86 -4.83 8.43
C ALA A 183 16.51 -4.15 8.70
N ALA A 184 16.51 -2.83 8.80
CA ALA A 184 15.28 -2.07 8.96
C ALA A 184 14.47 -2.02 7.66
N CYS A 185 15.16 -2.03 6.51
CA CYS A 185 14.56 -2.18 5.21
C CYS A 185 15.46 -3.01 4.27
N ILE A 186 14.85 -3.62 3.29
CA ILE A 186 15.53 -4.37 2.22
C ILE A 186 15.08 -3.76 0.90
N HIS A 187 16.03 -3.23 0.13
CA HIS A 187 15.75 -2.73 -1.20
C HIS A 187 15.61 -3.87 -2.18
N ASP A 188 14.45 -3.98 -2.81
CA ASP A 188 14.19 -4.96 -3.87
C ASP A 188 14.49 -4.33 -5.23
N ALA A 189 15.60 -4.73 -5.82
CA ALA A 189 16.05 -4.22 -7.12
C ALA A 189 15.13 -4.62 -8.28
N GLN A 190 14.45 -5.75 -8.17
CA GLN A 190 13.52 -6.21 -9.21
C GLN A 190 12.22 -5.42 -9.19
N ALA A 191 11.94 -4.76 -8.06
CA ALA A 191 10.76 -3.92 -7.88
C ALA A 191 11.01 -2.44 -8.22
N THR A 192 12.24 -2.05 -8.56
CA THR A 192 12.58 -0.67 -8.91
C THR A 192 12.08 -0.32 -10.30
N ILE A 193 11.34 0.78 -10.41
CA ILE A 193 10.84 1.31 -11.67
C ILE A 193 11.18 2.79 -11.75
N VAL A 194 11.68 3.22 -12.90
CA VAL A 194 11.92 4.62 -13.22
C VAL A 194 11.10 4.99 -14.44
N GLN A 195 10.20 5.95 -14.27
CA GLN A 195 9.38 6.50 -15.35
C GLN A 195 9.76 7.95 -15.59
N ARG A 196 10.10 8.30 -16.83
CA ARG A 196 10.23 9.69 -17.25
C ARG A 196 8.84 10.24 -17.57
N LEU A 197 8.38 11.20 -16.79
CA LEU A 197 7.20 11.97 -17.17
C LEU A 197 7.60 13.01 -18.24
N PHE A 198 6.81 13.07 -19.29
CA PHE A 198 6.99 13.91 -20.50
C PHE A 198 7.65 15.26 -20.25
N GLU A 199 8.53 15.66 -21.18
CA GLU A 199 9.33 16.90 -21.21
C GLU A 199 8.54 18.21 -21.02
N ALA A 200 7.21 18.19 -21.14
CA ALA A 200 6.35 19.37 -21.02
C ALA A 200 6.12 19.87 -19.56
N LEU A 201 6.51 19.11 -18.53
CA LEU A 201 6.26 19.43 -17.11
C LEU A 201 7.52 19.46 -16.25
N GLY A 202 8.72 19.48 -16.87
CA GLY A 202 10.00 19.32 -16.15
C GLY A 202 10.19 17.88 -15.67
N ASP A 203 11.43 17.41 -15.74
CA ASP A 203 11.83 16.03 -15.46
C ASP A 203 11.30 15.58 -14.08
N ARG A 204 10.22 14.82 -14.08
CA ARG A 204 9.69 14.14 -12.89
C ARG A 204 9.90 12.65 -13.07
N ILE A 205 10.56 12.04 -12.12
CA ILE A 205 10.81 10.60 -12.10
C ILE A 205 9.97 9.99 -10.98
N VAL A 206 9.20 8.97 -11.30
CA VAL A 206 8.46 8.18 -10.32
C VAL A 206 9.18 6.85 -10.14
N VAL A 207 9.61 6.55 -8.92
CA VAL A 207 10.15 5.25 -8.53
C VAL A 207 9.03 4.44 -7.89
N GLY A 208 8.55 3.43 -8.56
CA GLY A 208 7.46 2.59 -8.05
C GLY A 208 7.35 1.27 -8.82
N GLN A 209 6.73 0.27 -8.22
CA GLN A 209 6.58 -1.07 -8.82
C GLN A 209 5.72 -1.06 -10.09
N ARG A 210 6.28 -1.57 -11.19
CA ARG A 210 5.71 -1.83 -12.52
C ARG A 210 5.03 -0.63 -13.22
N ALA A 211 5.76 0.00 -14.12
CA ALA A 211 5.16 0.69 -15.26
C ALA A 211 5.83 0.24 -16.56
N LEU A 212 5.03 -0.13 -17.53
CA LEU A 212 5.41 -0.40 -18.91
C LEU A 212 5.71 0.94 -19.65
N ASN A 213 6.56 0.92 -20.67
CA ASN A 213 6.94 2.11 -21.45
C ASN A 213 5.73 2.94 -21.91
N ALA A 214 5.77 4.26 -21.77
CA ALA A 214 4.63 5.17 -21.96
C ALA A 214 4.02 5.12 -23.38
N GLU A 215 4.79 4.82 -24.43
CA GLU A 215 4.27 4.62 -25.78
C GLU A 215 3.47 3.32 -25.91
N HIS A 216 3.92 2.26 -25.27
CA HIS A 216 3.21 0.98 -25.22
C HIS A 216 2.00 1.02 -24.28
N PHE A 217 2.01 1.89 -23.24
CA PHE A 217 0.91 2.05 -22.29
C PHE A 217 -0.27 2.82 -22.88
N GLY A 218 0.00 3.80 -23.74
CA GLY A 218 -1.05 4.52 -24.47
C GLY A 218 -1.85 3.59 -25.39
N ASP A 219 -1.19 2.61 -25.97
CA ASP A 219 -1.83 1.64 -26.87
C ASP A 219 -2.43 0.48 -26.09
N ILE A 220 -1.74 -0.07 -25.09
CA ILE A 220 -2.30 -1.12 -24.20
C ILE A 220 -3.44 -0.58 -23.35
N ALA A 221 -3.33 0.61 -22.75
CA ALA A 221 -4.42 1.21 -21.98
C ALA A 221 -5.62 1.56 -22.85
N ARG A 222 -5.41 2.00 -24.11
CA ARG A 222 -6.49 2.16 -25.09
C ARG A 222 -7.10 0.84 -25.52
N GLU A 223 -6.29 -0.19 -25.71
CA GLU A 223 -6.73 -1.53 -26.08
C GLU A 223 -7.45 -2.23 -24.91
N GLU A 224 -6.93 -2.13 -23.69
CA GLU A 224 -7.61 -2.63 -22.48
C GLU A 224 -8.87 -1.83 -22.13
N ALA A 225 -8.84 -0.50 -22.21
CA ALA A 225 -10.04 0.31 -22.05
C ALA A 225 -11.09 -0.01 -23.12
N SER A 226 -10.67 -0.25 -24.37
CA SER A 226 -11.55 -0.68 -25.46
C SER A 226 -12.09 -2.09 -25.23
N ARG A 227 -11.28 -3.02 -24.70
CA ARG A 227 -11.73 -4.37 -24.32
C ARG A 227 -12.71 -4.32 -23.16
N HIS A 228 -12.43 -3.57 -22.12
CA HIS A 228 -13.33 -3.42 -20.96
C HIS A 228 -14.62 -2.68 -21.33
N LEU A 229 -14.57 -1.71 -22.25
CA LEU A 229 -15.77 -1.09 -22.80
C LEU A 229 -16.60 -2.10 -23.60
N ALA A 230 -15.96 -2.89 -24.45
CA ALA A 230 -16.63 -3.92 -25.26
C ALA A 230 -17.17 -5.06 -24.38
N GLU A 231 -16.45 -5.46 -23.33
CA GLU A 231 -16.92 -6.45 -22.34
C GLU A 231 -18.07 -5.90 -21.51
N GLY A 232 -17.99 -4.62 -21.09
CA GLY A 232 -19.08 -3.92 -20.42
C GLY A 232 -20.33 -3.81 -21.27
N GLU A 233 -20.20 -3.42 -22.55
CA GLU A 233 -21.33 -3.39 -23.50
C GLU A 233 -21.90 -4.77 -23.77
N ARG A 234 -21.07 -5.81 -23.84
CA ARG A 234 -21.51 -7.20 -23.99
C ARG A 234 -22.25 -7.68 -22.74
N ALA A 235 -21.75 -7.38 -21.56
CA ALA A 235 -22.42 -7.68 -20.30
C ALA A 235 -23.77 -6.96 -20.17
N TYR A 236 -23.84 -5.69 -20.58
CA TYR A 236 -25.10 -4.93 -20.63
C TYR A 236 -26.11 -5.52 -21.61
N ARG A 237 -25.67 -5.94 -22.80
CA ARG A 237 -26.53 -6.64 -23.76
C ARG A 237 -27.07 -7.96 -23.21
N LEU A 238 -26.21 -8.78 -22.63
CA LEU A 238 -26.63 -10.06 -22.02
C LEU A 238 -27.61 -9.85 -20.86
N LEU A 239 -27.42 -8.79 -20.07
CA LEU A 239 -28.33 -8.44 -18.98
C LEU A 239 -29.70 -7.98 -19.52
N ALA A 240 -29.71 -7.20 -20.61
CA ALA A 240 -30.94 -6.77 -21.27
C ALA A 240 -31.68 -7.95 -21.90
N GLU A 241 -30.99 -8.87 -22.56
CA GLU A 241 -31.54 -10.08 -23.12
C GLU A 241 -32.13 -11.02 -22.04
N ALA A 242 -31.41 -11.18 -20.93
CA ALA A 242 -31.87 -11.96 -19.78
C ALA A 242 -33.13 -11.35 -19.13
N ARG A 243 -33.20 -10.01 -19.04
CA ARG A 243 -34.40 -9.31 -18.57
C ARG A 243 -35.58 -9.51 -19.51
N ALA A 244 -35.38 -9.33 -20.81
CA ALA A 244 -36.43 -9.53 -21.80
C ALA A 244 -36.95 -10.98 -21.79
N ALA A 245 -36.05 -11.97 -21.64
CA ALA A 245 -36.44 -13.37 -21.50
C ALA A 245 -37.22 -13.64 -20.19
N SER A 246 -36.86 -13.03 -19.10
CA SER A 246 -37.58 -13.12 -17.83
C SER A 246 -38.98 -12.53 -17.92
N ASP A 247 -39.11 -11.36 -18.55
CA ASP A 247 -40.42 -10.71 -18.77
C ASP A 247 -41.34 -11.55 -19.68
N ALA A 248 -40.81 -12.14 -20.75
CA ALA A 248 -41.52 -13.03 -21.61
C ALA A 248 -42.02 -14.31 -20.90
N LEU A 249 -41.17 -14.90 -20.04
CA LEU A 249 -41.55 -16.02 -19.16
C LEU A 249 -42.64 -15.63 -18.15
N GLY A 250 -42.57 -14.43 -17.60
CA GLY A 250 -43.60 -13.89 -16.71
C GLY A 250 -44.93 -13.74 -17.39
N GLN A 251 -44.97 -13.21 -18.63
CA GLN A 251 -46.17 -13.07 -19.45
C GLN A 251 -46.77 -14.45 -19.84
N SER A 252 -45.91 -15.40 -20.24
CA SER A 252 -46.35 -16.76 -20.57
C SER A 252 -46.94 -17.47 -19.35
N ARG A 253 -46.36 -17.28 -18.17
CA ARG A 253 -46.90 -17.84 -16.92
C ARG A 253 -48.24 -17.24 -16.54
N GLN A 254 -48.45 -15.95 -16.73
CA GLN A 254 -49.73 -15.28 -16.51
C GLN A 254 -50.79 -15.77 -17.49
N ALA A 255 -50.44 -15.96 -18.76
CA ALA A 255 -51.36 -16.50 -19.78
C ALA A 255 -51.81 -17.94 -19.43
N MET A 256 -50.86 -18.80 -19.03
CA MET A 256 -51.19 -20.17 -18.59
C MET A 256 -52.07 -20.19 -17.32
N GLN A 257 -51.81 -19.31 -16.36
CA GLN A 257 -52.66 -19.20 -15.16
C GLN A 257 -54.08 -18.76 -15.50
N SER A 258 -54.23 -17.83 -16.44
CA SER A 258 -55.52 -17.36 -16.92
C SER A 258 -56.32 -18.46 -17.66
N GLU A 259 -55.60 -19.28 -18.45
CA GLU A 259 -56.19 -20.40 -19.18
C GLU A 259 -56.61 -21.54 -18.25
N ASN A 260 -55.78 -21.89 -17.26
CA ASN A 260 -56.12 -22.87 -16.23
C ASN A 260 -57.36 -22.42 -15.42
N SER A 261 -57.46 -21.14 -15.08
CA SER A 261 -58.63 -20.60 -14.35
C SER A 261 -59.91 -20.70 -15.21
N ARG A 262 -59.82 -20.52 -16.54
CA ARG A 262 -60.94 -20.73 -17.48
C ARG A 262 -61.33 -22.17 -17.59
N LEU A 263 -60.38 -23.09 -17.63
CA LEU A 263 -60.63 -24.53 -17.69
C LEU A 263 -61.27 -25.02 -16.39
N ASP A 264 -60.84 -24.57 -15.25
CA ASP A 264 -61.43 -24.89 -13.94
C ASP A 264 -62.86 -24.35 -13.82
N ALA A 265 -63.17 -23.20 -14.38
CA ALA A 265 -64.54 -22.67 -14.43
C ALA A 265 -65.46 -23.53 -15.32
N ARG A 266 -64.97 -23.94 -16.50
CA ARG A 266 -65.72 -24.83 -17.39
C ARG A 266 -65.94 -26.22 -16.81
N LEU A 267 -64.97 -26.78 -16.10
CA LEU A 267 -65.12 -28.04 -15.39
C LEU A 267 -66.23 -27.98 -14.35
N ARG A 268 -66.30 -26.91 -13.55
CA ARG A 268 -67.36 -26.70 -12.56
C ARG A 268 -68.76 -26.53 -13.21
N GLU A 269 -68.83 -25.90 -14.39
CA GLU A 269 -70.09 -25.80 -15.15
C GLU A 269 -70.58 -27.14 -15.74
N MET A 270 -69.66 -28.09 -16.01
CA MET A 270 -69.99 -29.41 -16.49
C MET A 270 -70.35 -30.41 -15.39
N GLU A 271 -69.95 -30.15 -14.14
CA GLU A 271 -70.25 -30.97 -12.96
C GLU A 271 -71.57 -30.54 -12.23
N ALA A 272 -72.17 -29.40 -12.61
CA ALA A 272 -73.43 -28.86 -12.09
C ALA A 272 -74.63 -29.23 -13.02
#